data_3af0e0e1e5e9ce9e228dbaec715bf3a7
#
_entry.id   3af0e0e1e5e9ce9e228dbaec715bf3a7
#
_cell.length_a   1.000
_cell.length_b   1.000
_cell.length_c   1.000
_cell.angle_alpha   90.00
_cell.angle_beta   90.00
_cell.angle_gamma   90.00
#
_symmetry.space_group_name_H-M   'P 1'
#
loop_
_entity.id
_entity.type
_entity.pdbx_description
1 polymer ?
#
loop_
_entity_poly.entity_id
_entity_poly.type
_entity_poly.pdbx_seq_one_letter_code
_entity_poly.pdbx_strand_id
1 'polypeptide(L)'
;MTRIPKILHYTFGLASDFGGQPWSLIHHVCLKSAIERIKPEQVFFYYEFEPSGPWWTLSRSLVTPVQITAPREIFGRPLAHVAHRSDVVRLQKVIEHGGIYLDADVFVQRSFDDLLNESTILGSEGEGAEVGMANAVILAEPNAPFLNRWLEAYHSFRGNGRHQYWNEHSVRLPAVLAKAHPSEITVLPHTAFFWPLCDAKHLSWIFNSNQPIPLAATFANHLWEGRSWKFLANLTPGAVRARDTNFHRWAKPFVADLADDYGAPSLEQRLTQLKWAALDQLGNANSQARQIVSAVRRRTTPLLMNQHNRRRQTFQDIYRRKLWGSDGASEFFSGVGSNGPAAELYVDQMSQLLCDHANQLGRPLRVVDIGCGDFRVGRALLERLPWLTYTGCDIVPELIAYNSAHYANDNVTFQRLDAVCDPLPEGDVCLIRQVFQHLSNADILAVLKRLQYPILYVSEGHPTELVGPANPDKAVGADVRFDWRTGRGRGVELSQAPYCLKTQEVFKTLVQDNEVVVTERIDLASGALVNGLANKAAV
;
A
#
# COMPACT_ATOMS: atom_id res chain seq x y z
N MET A 1 -4.32 34.44 -18.86
CA MET A 1 -3.13 33.74 -18.29
C MET A 1 -3.54 32.33 -18.02
N THR A 2 -2.69 31.37 -18.36
CA THR A 2 -2.90 29.94 -18.03
C THR A 2 -2.86 29.75 -16.52
N ARG A 3 -3.63 28.80 -15.98
CA ARG A 3 -3.62 28.49 -14.53
C ARG A 3 -2.33 27.78 -14.13
N ILE A 4 -1.86 26.87 -14.97
CA ILE A 4 -0.65 26.09 -14.74
C ILE A 4 0.51 26.82 -15.43
N PRO A 5 1.55 27.27 -14.70
CA PRO A 5 2.71 27.91 -15.29
C PRO A 5 3.58 26.91 -16.08
N LYS A 6 4.28 27.38 -17.11
CA LYS A 6 5.23 26.57 -17.88
C LYS A 6 6.57 26.41 -17.14
N ILE A 7 6.51 25.87 -15.93
CA ILE A 7 7.66 25.53 -15.09
C ILE A 7 7.81 24.01 -15.06
N LEU A 8 8.98 23.49 -15.41
CA LEU A 8 9.26 22.06 -15.29
C LEU A 8 9.97 21.76 -13.98
N HIS A 9 9.62 20.65 -13.37
CA HIS A 9 10.23 20.13 -12.14
C HIS A 9 10.74 18.72 -12.36
N TYR A 10 11.98 18.48 -11.96
CA TYR A 10 12.60 17.15 -11.96
C TYR A 10 13.21 16.87 -10.59
N THR A 11 13.15 15.63 -10.14
CA THR A 11 13.87 15.14 -8.96
C THR A 11 14.80 14.01 -9.37
N PHE A 12 16.07 14.09 -8.95
CA PHE A 12 17.06 13.04 -9.17
C PHE A 12 18.18 13.14 -8.14
N GLY A 13 18.91 12.06 -7.85
CA GLY A 13 20.01 12.11 -6.90
C GLY A 13 19.59 12.37 -5.45
N LEU A 14 18.43 11.83 -5.00
CA LEU A 14 17.97 11.89 -3.60
C LEU A 14 18.58 10.78 -2.73
N ALA A 15 19.53 10.01 -3.28
CA ALA A 15 20.41 9.08 -2.60
C ALA A 15 21.78 9.09 -3.28
N SER A 16 22.85 8.86 -2.52
CA SER A 16 24.24 8.96 -3.00
C SER A 16 24.62 7.90 -4.04
N ASP A 17 23.90 6.78 -4.06
CA ASP A 17 24.08 5.68 -5.03
C ASP A 17 23.21 5.83 -6.27
N PHE A 18 22.41 6.89 -6.37
CA PHE A 18 21.44 7.16 -7.45
C PHE A 18 20.48 6.00 -7.73
N GLY A 19 20.22 5.15 -6.73
CA GLY A 19 19.45 3.91 -6.91
C GLY A 19 20.11 2.91 -7.84
N GLY A 20 21.43 2.99 -8.04
CA GLY A 20 22.22 2.17 -8.96
C GLY A 20 22.14 2.62 -10.43
N GLN A 21 21.48 3.73 -10.73
CA GLN A 21 21.24 4.23 -12.09
C GLN A 21 21.74 5.69 -12.20
N PRO A 22 22.96 5.93 -12.70
CA PRO A 22 23.47 7.28 -12.88
C PRO A 22 22.71 8.02 -13.98
N TRP A 23 22.81 9.36 -14.00
CA TRP A 23 22.26 10.16 -15.08
C TRP A 23 22.84 9.71 -16.44
N SER A 24 21.99 9.39 -17.38
CA SER A 24 22.35 8.67 -18.59
C SER A 24 21.77 9.34 -19.86
N LEU A 25 22.03 8.75 -21.03
CA LEU A 25 21.47 9.18 -22.32
C LEU A 25 19.95 9.31 -22.27
N ILE A 26 19.26 8.36 -21.65
CA ILE A 26 17.80 8.37 -21.60
C ILE A 26 17.25 9.60 -20.88
N HIS A 27 17.84 9.95 -19.74
CA HIS A 27 17.46 11.13 -18.97
C HIS A 27 17.72 12.42 -19.74
N HIS A 28 18.88 12.52 -20.43
CA HIS A 28 19.20 13.67 -21.28
C HIS A 28 18.18 13.83 -22.43
N VAL A 29 17.86 12.75 -23.12
CA VAL A 29 16.90 12.75 -24.23
C VAL A 29 15.50 13.11 -23.77
N CYS A 30 15.04 12.56 -22.65
CA CYS A 30 13.74 12.89 -22.05
C CYS A 30 13.68 14.37 -21.66
N LEU A 31 14.69 14.88 -20.96
CA LEU A 31 14.79 16.29 -20.58
C LEU A 31 14.75 17.21 -21.81
N LYS A 32 15.57 16.94 -22.84
CA LYS A 32 15.57 17.71 -24.09
C LYS A 32 14.23 17.68 -24.79
N SER A 33 13.58 16.51 -24.85
CA SER A 33 12.26 16.38 -25.47
C SER A 33 11.21 17.27 -24.79
N ALA A 34 11.27 17.36 -23.45
CA ALA A 34 10.37 18.20 -22.67
C ALA A 34 10.65 19.70 -22.91
N ILE A 35 11.92 20.11 -22.89
CA ILE A 35 12.31 21.52 -23.10
C ILE A 35 11.91 21.99 -24.51
N GLU A 36 12.20 21.20 -25.55
CA GLU A 36 11.92 21.58 -26.92
C GLU A 36 10.43 21.65 -27.24
N ARG A 37 9.62 20.78 -26.65
CA ARG A 37 8.19 20.64 -26.97
C ARG A 37 7.27 21.44 -26.07
N ILE A 38 7.58 21.54 -24.77
CA ILE A 38 6.81 22.33 -23.82
C ILE A 38 7.23 23.80 -23.85
N LYS A 39 8.50 24.10 -24.14
CA LYS A 39 9.11 25.45 -24.14
C LYS A 39 8.87 26.13 -22.79
N PRO A 40 9.40 25.56 -21.69
CA PRO A 40 9.21 26.07 -20.36
C PRO A 40 9.94 27.40 -20.16
N GLU A 41 9.42 28.24 -19.27
CA GLU A 41 10.05 29.47 -18.80
C GLU A 41 11.17 29.15 -17.82
N GLN A 42 11.02 28.06 -17.04
CA GLN A 42 11.96 27.63 -16.03
C GLN A 42 11.99 26.10 -15.96
N VAL A 43 13.16 25.53 -15.71
CA VAL A 43 13.36 24.08 -15.47
C VAL A 43 14.12 23.90 -14.16
N PHE A 44 13.43 23.50 -13.10
CA PHE A 44 14.05 23.18 -11.82
C PHE A 44 14.47 21.71 -11.75
N PHE A 45 15.67 21.49 -11.23
CA PHE A 45 16.22 20.15 -11.01
C PHE A 45 16.65 20.01 -9.55
N TYR A 46 15.87 19.26 -8.78
CA TYR A 46 16.08 19.10 -7.34
C TYR A 46 16.93 17.85 -7.06
N TYR A 47 17.99 18.02 -6.28
CA TYR A 47 18.92 16.95 -5.92
C TYR A 47 19.47 17.14 -4.50
N GLU A 48 19.84 16.05 -3.84
CA GLU A 48 20.68 16.06 -2.63
C GLU A 48 22.14 15.80 -3.01
N PHE A 49 22.36 14.85 -3.92
CA PHE A 49 23.65 14.50 -4.51
C PHE A 49 23.62 14.86 -6.00
N GLU A 50 24.50 15.78 -6.40
CA GLU A 50 24.53 16.22 -7.81
C GLU A 50 24.99 15.06 -8.71
N PRO A 51 24.29 14.77 -9.80
CA PRO A 51 24.75 13.79 -10.78
C PRO A 51 26.09 14.17 -11.38
N SER A 52 26.77 13.24 -12.00
CA SER A 52 28.06 13.44 -12.65
C SER A 52 28.13 12.68 -13.97
N GLY A 53 29.21 12.90 -14.70
CA GLY A 53 29.48 12.22 -15.97
C GLY A 53 29.01 13.00 -17.20
N PRO A 54 29.32 12.48 -18.41
CA PRO A 54 29.16 13.22 -19.66
C PRO A 54 27.72 13.64 -19.93
N TRP A 55 26.75 12.79 -19.65
CA TRP A 55 25.33 13.09 -19.86
C TRP A 55 24.82 14.18 -18.94
N TRP A 56 25.31 14.21 -17.67
CA TRP A 56 24.98 15.31 -16.77
C TRP A 56 25.62 16.61 -17.22
N THR A 57 26.86 16.58 -17.65
CA THR A 57 27.57 17.77 -18.18
C THR A 57 26.75 18.45 -19.30
N LEU A 58 26.16 17.68 -20.21
CA LEU A 58 25.26 18.23 -21.25
C LEU A 58 23.94 18.75 -20.69
N SER A 59 23.37 18.04 -19.72
CA SER A 59 22.04 18.35 -19.18
C SER A 59 22.08 19.53 -18.21
N ARG A 60 23.16 19.72 -17.48
CA ARG A 60 23.28 20.71 -16.41
C ARG A 60 23.03 22.14 -16.86
N SER A 61 23.47 22.48 -18.08
CA SER A 61 23.24 23.80 -18.65
C SER A 61 21.81 24.06 -19.09
N LEU A 62 20.99 23.03 -19.16
CA LEU A 62 19.57 23.08 -19.59
C LEU A 62 18.61 23.28 -18.41
N VAL A 63 19.11 23.24 -17.17
CA VAL A 63 18.29 23.27 -15.96
C VAL A 63 18.81 24.29 -14.95
N THR A 64 17.97 24.69 -14.02
CA THR A 64 18.36 25.37 -12.79
C THR A 64 18.51 24.32 -11.69
N PRO A 65 19.74 23.92 -11.37
CA PRO A 65 19.99 22.93 -10.32
C PRO A 65 19.73 23.55 -8.95
N VAL A 66 18.95 22.83 -8.13
CA VAL A 66 18.56 23.25 -6.78
C VAL A 66 18.93 22.13 -5.80
N GLN A 67 19.96 22.37 -5.00
CA GLN A 67 20.34 21.44 -3.97
C GLN A 67 19.35 21.49 -2.81
N ILE A 68 18.86 20.35 -2.38
CA ILE A 68 17.93 20.19 -1.26
C ILE A 68 18.43 19.10 -0.30
N THR A 69 17.90 19.10 0.91
CA THR A 69 17.99 17.93 1.78
C THR A 69 16.75 17.07 1.54
N ALA A 70 16.94 15.87 1.03
CA ALA A 70 15.82 14.96 0.79
C ALA A 70 15.11 14.59 2.12
N PRO A 71 13.78 14.69 2.19
CA PRO A 71 13.05 14.41 3.42
C PRO A 71 13.26 12.96 3.84
N ARG A 72 13.56 12.75 5.13
CA ARG A 72 13.70 11.39 5.72
C ARG A 72 12.43 10.93 6.38
N GLU A 73 11.48 11.84 6.58
CA GLU A 73 10.16 11.60 7.12
C GLU A 73 9.14 12.61 6.58
N ILE A 74 7.85 12.30 6.74
CA ILE A 74 6.73 13.19 6.51
C ILE A 74 5.67 12.94 7.59
N PHE A 75 5.23 14.00 8.30
CA PHE A 75 4.27 13.91 9.42
C PHE A 75 4.64 12.81 10.45
N GLY A 76 5.94 12.73 10.79
CA GLY A 76 6.48 11.70 11.69
C GLY A 76 6.51 10.27 11.10
N ARG A 77 6.24 10.10 9.81
CA ARG A 77 6.31 8.81 9.10
C ARG A 77 7.63 8.69 8.34
N PRO A 78 8.45 7.66 8.58
CA PRO A 78 9.75 7.53 7.95
C PRO A 78 9.65 7.27 6.44
N LEU A 79 10.44 7.99 5.64
CA LEU A 79 10.62 7.80 4.20
C LEU A 79 11.90 7.00 3.93
N ALA A 80 11.84 5.69 4.19
CA ALA A 80 13.00 4.80 4.12
C ALA A 80 13.57 4.66 2.69
N HIS A 81 12.71 4.65 1.67
CA HIS A 81 13.12 4.46 0.28
C HIS A 81 13.20 5.79 -0.50
N VAL A 82 14.22 5.91 -1.36
CA VAL A 82 14.47 7.12 -2.16
C VAL A 82 13.28 7.54 -3.04
N ALA A 83 12.55 6.57 -3.61
CA ALA A 83 11.37 6.87 -4.42
C ALA A 83 10.27 7.57 -3.61
N HIS A 84 10.02 7.14 -2.36
CA HIS A 84 9.05 7.80 -1.48
C HIS A 84 9.48 9.22 -1.09
N ARG A 85 10.79 9.49 -0.98
CA ARG A 85 11.32 10.86 -0.80
C ARG A 85 11.03 11.70 -2.02
N SER A 86 11.24 11.14 -3.22
CA SER A 86 10.90 11.81 -4.48
C SER A 86 9.40 12.09 -4.58
N ASP A 87 8.53 11.15 -4.16
CA ASP A 87 7.07 11.35 -4.14
C ASP A 87 6.66 12.57 -3.31
N VAL A 88 7.30 12.78 -2.17
CA VAL A 88 7.04 13.95 -1.32
C VAL A 88 7.59 15.22 -1.94
N VAL A 89 8.85 15.21 -2.42
CA VAL A 89 9.49 16.41 -3.01
C VAL A 89 8.71 16.91 -4.22
N ARG A 90 8.28 16.00 -5.13
CA ARG A 90 7.51 16.40 -6.33
C ARG A 90 6.20 17.09 -5.97
N LEU A 91 5.46 16.57 -4.99
CA LEU A 91 4.23 17.19 -4.52
C LEU A 91 4.49 18.56 -3.91
N GLN A 92 5.45 18.66 -2.99
CA GLN A 92 5.79 19.93 -2.34
C GLN A 92 6.20 21.00 -3.35
N LYS A 93 7.02 20.65 -4.35
CA LYS A 93 7.53 21.62 -5.33
C LYS A 93 6.46 22.06 -6.33
N VAL A 94 5.57 21.18 -6.74
CA VAL A 94 4.44 21.56 -7.59
C VAL A 94 3.38 22.34 -6.80
N ILE A 95 3.15 22.04 -5.52
CA ILE A 95 2.29 22.86 -4.65
C ILE A 95 2.88 24.29 -4.51
N GLU A 96 4.19 24.40 -4.27
CA GLU A 96 4.88 25.68 -4.04
C GLU A 96 4.87 26.60 -5.27
N HIS A 97 5.17 26.05 -6.45
CA HIS A 97 5.43 26.85 -7.64
C HIS A 97 4.35 26.71 -8.73
N GLY A 98 3.49 25.70 -8.63
CA GLY A 98 2.73 25.23 -9.78
C GLY A 98 3.64 24.62 -10.84
N GLY A 99 3.08 24.23 -11.99
CA GLY A 99 3.84 23.77 -13.15
C GLY A 99 3.68 22.29 -13.43
N ILE A 100 4.70 21.71 -14.01
CA ILE A 100 4.69 20.37 -14.58
C ILE A 100 5.83 19.57 -13.99
N TYR A 101 5.53 18.55 -13.21
CA TYR A 101 6.51 17.55 -12.79
C TYR A 101 6.58 16.42 -13.81
N LEU A 102 7.78 16.02 -14.16
CA LEU A 102 8.05 14.86 -14.99
C LEU A 102 9.11 13.97 -14.32
N ASP A 103 8.90 12.65 -14.30
CA ASP A 103 9.98 11.73 -14.00
C ASP A 103 11.06 11.81 -15.09
N ALA A 104 12.30 11.54 -14.74
CA ALA A 104 13.47 11.72 -15.62
C ALA A 104 13.46 10.80 -16.85
N ASP A 105 12.61 9.78 -16.86
CA ASP A 105 12.38 8.83 -17.95
C ASP A 105 11.03 9.04 -18.67
N VAL A 106 10.46 10.24 -18.57
CA VAL A 106 9.26 10.64 -19.33
C VAL A 106 9.69 11.35 -20.62
N PHE A 107 9.40 10.73 -21.76
CA PHE A 107 9.65 11.29 -23.08
C PHE A 107 8.44 12.08 -23.56
N VAL A 108 8.57 13.38 -23.78
CA VAL A 108 7.47 14.25 -24.24
C VAL A 108 7.32 14.14 -25.75
N GLN A 109 6.09 13.97 -26.25
CA GLN A 109 5.77 13.82 -27.66
C GLN A 109 5.28 15.13 -28.30
N ARG A 110 4.57 15.96 -27.56
CA ARG A 110 4.01 17.25 -28.04
C ARG A 110 3.85 18.26 -26.92
N SER A 111 3.52 19.51 -27.27
CA SER A 111 3.22 20.56 -26.29
C SER A 111 2.08 20.18 -25.34
N PHE A 112 2.16 20.70 -24.11
CA PHE A 112 1.11 20.58 -23.09
C PHE A 112 0.19 21.82 -23.04
N ASP A 113 0.29 22.74 -24.02
CA ASP A 113 -0.44 24.01 -24.00
C ASP A 113 -1.95 23.85 -23.81
N ASP A 114 -2.53 22.82 -24.42
CA ASP A 114 -3.97 22.50 -24.30
C ASP A 114 -4.39 22.12 -22.88
N LEU A 115 -3.44 21.79 -22.00
CA LEU A 115 -3.68 21.31 -20.65
C LEU A 115 -3.55 22.41 -19.57
N LEU A 116 -2.96 23.55 -19.89
CA LEU A 116 -2.53 24.53 -18.89
C LEU A 116 -3.64 25.38 -18.26
N ASN A 117 -4.89 25.22 -18.69
CA ASN A 117 -6.04 25.96 -18.15
C ASN A 117 -6.76 25.23 -17.01
N GLU A 118 -6.35 24.01 -16.70
CA GLU A 118 -6.91 23.21 -15.62
C GLU A 118 -6.29 23.57 -14.26
N SER A 119 -6.94 23.13 -13.16
CA SER A 119 -6.37 23.29 -11.80
C SER A 119 -5.31 22.24 -11.51
N THR A 120 -5.66 20.98 -11.72
CA THR A 120 -4.76 19.83 -11.57
C THR A 120 -5.05 18.79 -12.65
N ILE A 121 -4.00 18.20 -13.21
CA ILE A 121 -4.12 17.09 -14.16
C ILE A 121 -3.22 15.94 -13.73
N LEU A 122 -3.78 14.73 -13.75
CA LEU A 122 -3.05 13.47 -13.67
C LEU A 122 -3.56 12.51 -14.75
N GLY A 123 -2.76 11.51 -15.10
CA GLY A 123 -3.14 10.44 -16.01
C GLY A 123 -3.45 9.14 -15.27
N SER A 124 -4.42 8.38 -15.75
CA SER A 124 -4.63 7.00 -15.36
C SER A 124 -3.43 6.13 -15.79
N GLU A 125 -3.00 5.16 -14.98
CA GLU A 125 -1.87 4.28 -15.31
C GLU A 125 -2.25 3.09 -16.22
N GLY A 126 -3.53 2.92 -16.54
CA GLY A 126 -4.04 1.84 -17.39
C GLY A 126 -5.54 1.96 -17.62
N GLU A 127 -6.18 0.84 -17.99
CA GLU A 127 -7.62 0.72 -18.20
C GLU A 127 -8.30 -0.05 -17.07
N GLY A 128 -9.51 0.34 -16.70
CA GLY A 128 -10.35 -0.35 -15.72
C GLY A 128 -10.58 0.40 -14.42
N ALA A 129 -11.53 -0.08 -13.62
CA ALA A 129 -12.01 0.62 -12.42
C ALA A 129 -11.01 0.62 -11.25
N GLU A 130 -10.06 -0.33 -11.24
CA GLU A 130 -9.07 -0.50 -10.16
C GLU A 130 -7.70 0.11 -10.50
N VAL A 131 -7.61 0.82 -11.60
CA VAL A 131 -6.34 1.40 -12.06
C VAL A 131 -6.01 2.65 -11.27
N GLY A 132 -4.76 2.74 -10.84
CA GLY A 132 -4.23 3.92 -10.16
C GLY A 132 -3.90 5.08 -11.09
N MET A 133 -3.32 6.12 -10.53
CA MET A 133 -2.85 7.32 -11.22
C MET A 133 -1.38 7.51 -10.87
N ALA A 134 -0.48 7.27 -11.83
CA ALA A 134 0.95 7.40 -11.54
C ALA A 134 1.37 8.87 -11.41
N ASN A 135 2.22 9.12 -10.44
CA ASN A 135 2.75 10.45 -10.16
C ASN A 135 4.00 10.83 -10.99
N ALA A 136 4.29 10.08 -12.04
CA ALA A 136 5.39 10.37 -12.96
C ALA A 136 5.14 11.61 -13.83
N VAL A 137 3.88 12.02 -14.00
CA VAL A 137 3.46 13.26 -14.67
C VAL A 137 2.40 13.93 -13.81
N ILE A 138 2.69 15.13 -13.32
CA ILE A 138 1.77 15.96 -12.53
C ILE A 138 1.75 17.35 -13.14
N LEU A 139 0.57 17.88 -13.45
CA LEU A 139 0.40 19.28 -13.83
C LEU A 139 -0.52 19.94 -12.81
N ALA A 140 -0.14 21.08 -12.24
CA ALA A 140 -1.04 21.80 -11.34
C ALA A 140 -0.71 23.31 -11.25
N GLU A 141 -1.74 24.08 -10.93
CA GLU A 141 -1.55 25.47 -10.50
C GLU A 141 -0.90 25.55 -9.12
N PRO A 142 -0.27 26.67 -8.72
CA PRO A 142 0.27 26.83 -7.37
C PRO A 142 -0.83 26.65 -6.32
N ASN A 143 -0.50 25.95 -5.22
CA ASN A 143 -1.42 25.67 -4.12
C ASN A 143 -2.72 24.94 -4.53
N ALA A 144 -2.67 24.14 -5.60
CA ALA A 144 -3.82 23.38 -6.09
C ALA A 144 -4.47 22.58 -4.95
N PRO A 145 -5.82 22.68 -4.77
CA PRO A 145 -6.50 22.01 -3.66
C PRO A 145 -6.29 20.49 -3.65
N PHE A 146 -6.32 19.86 -4.82
CA PHE A 146 -6.10 18.41 -4.93
C PHE A 146 -4.71 17.98 -4.44
N LEU A 147 -3.64 18.70 -4.80
CA LEU A 147 -2.29 18.34 -4.38
C LEU A 147 -2.07 18.55 -2.88
N ASN A 148 -2.66 19.60 -2.29
CA ASN A 148 -2.63 19.82 -0.84
C ASN A 148 -3.32 18.68 -0.11
N ARG A 149 -4.50 18.26 -0.56
CA ARG A 149 -5.23 17.12 -0.02
C ARG A 149 -4.44 15.82 -0.16
N TRP A 150 -3.78 15.62 -1.29
CA TRP A 150 -2.92 14.45 -1.51
C TRP A 150 -1.70 14.44 -0.58
N LEU A 151 -1.04 15.58 -0.40
CA LEU A 151 0.08 15.69 0.53
C LEU A 151 -0.36 15.45 1.97
N GLU A 152 -1.50 16.03 2.39
CA GLU A 152 -2.08 15.84 3.73
C GLU A 152 -2.37 14.36 4.02
N ALA A 153 -2.82 13.61 3.04
CA ALA A 153 -3.10 12.19 3.20
C ALA A 153 -1.86 11.33 3.52
N TYR A 154 -0.64 11.89 3.41
CA TYR A 154 0.59 11.24 3.86
C TYR A 154 0.68 11.07 5.39
N HIS A 155 -0.21 11.65 6.19
CA HIS A 155 -0.37 11.28 7.61
C HIS A 155 -0.60 9.76 7.79
N SER A 156 -1.19 9.10 6.80
CA SER A 156 -1.39 7.65 6.78
C SER A 156 -0.25 6.86 6.13
N PHE A 157 0.86 7.51 5.75
CA PHE A 157 1.97 6.85 5.05
C PHE A 157 2.58 5.71 5.87
N ARG A 158 2.75 4.55 5.25
CA ARG A 158 3.28 3.32 5.87
C ARG A 158 4.24 2.52 4.97
N GLY A 159 4.70 3.13 3.89
CA GLY A 159 5.65 2.51 2.99
C GLY A 159 7.05 2.40 3.63
N ASN A 160 7.63 1.21 3.67
CA ASN A 160 8.99 0.97 4.18
C ASN A 160 9.93 0.40 3.10
N GLY A 161 9.60 0.58 1.83
CA GLY A 161 10.35 0.09 0.69
C GLY A 161 9.48 -0.70 -0.30
N ARG A 162 10.08 -1.59 -1.12
CA ARG A 162 9.39 -2.37 -2.16
C ARG A 162 8.60 -3.53 -1.57
N HIS A 163 7.36 -3.28 -1.15
CA HIS A 163 6.42 -4.25 -0.61
C HIS A 163 4.98 -3.90 -1.04
N GLN A 164 3.98 -4.55 -0.47
CA GLN A 164 2.57 -4.36 -0.84
C GLN A 164 2.04 -2.90 -0.77
N TYR A 165 2.69 -2.03 0.01
CA TYR A 165 2.33 -0.60 0.12
C TYR A 165 3.20 0.31 -0.76
N TRP A 166 4.02 -0.27 -1.66
CA TRP A 166 4.98 0.45 -2.49
C TRP A 166 4.37 1.63 -3.26
N ASN A 167 3.27 1.39 -3.94
CA ASN A 167 2.57 2.35 -4.78
C ASN A 167 1.28 2.91 -4.14
N GLU A 168 1.12 2.71 -2.83
CA GLU A 168 -0.10 3.11 -2.14
C GLU A 168 -0.35 4.60 -2.25
N HIS A 169 0.62 5.43 -1.87
CA HIS A 169 0.48 6.88 -1.83
C HIS A 169 0.80 7.56 -3.16
N SER A 170 1.62 6.93 -4.01
CA SER A 170 2.05 7.49 -5.29
C SER A 170 1.12 7.17 -6.47
N VAL A 171 0.32 6.09 -6.37
CA VAL A 171 -0.51 5.62 -7.49
C VAL A 171 -1.96 5.38 -7.08
N ARG A 172 -2.21 4.67 -5.97
CA ARG A 172 -3.56 4.27 -5.58
C ARG A 172 -4.33 5.39 -4.91
N LEU A 173 -3.70 6.07 -3.96
CA LEU A 173 -4.32 7.13 -3.19
C LEU A 173 -4.82 8.29 -4.06
N PRO A 174 -4.06 8.84 -5.03
CA PRO A 174 -4.58 9.90 -5.89
C PRO A 174 -5.81 9.47 -6.70
N ALA A 175 -5.92 8.20 -7.09
CA ALA A 175 -7.12 7.71 -7.78
C ALA A 175 -8.35 7.66 -6.84
N VAL A 176 -8.15 7.36 -5.56
CA VAL A 176 -9.22 7.42 -4.55
C VAL A 176 -9.66 8.87 -4.31
N LEU A 177 -8.70 9.77 -4.10
CA LEU A 177 -8.98 11.19 -3.90
C LEU A 177 -9.67 11.83 -5.10
N ALA A 178 -9.28 11.46 -6.33
CA ALA A 178 -9.91 11.95 -7.55
C ALA A 178 -11.40 11.57 -7.65
N LYS A 179 -11.75 10.36 -7.19
CA LYS A 179 -13.15 9.92 -7.13
C LYS A 179 -13.95 10.69 -6.06
N ALA A 180 -13.32 10.98 -4.92
CA ALA A 180 -13.94 11.70 -3.82
C ALA A 180 -14.06 13.21 -4.11
N HIS A 181 -13.16 13.79 -4.87
CA HIS A 181 -13.05 15.22 -5.16
C HIS A 181 -12.93 15.52 -6.67
N PRO A 182 -13.88 15.08 -7.51
CA PRO A 182 -13.77 15.16 -8.97
C PRO A 182 -13.73 16.60 -9.52
N SER A 183 -14.18 17.59 -8.77
CA SER A 183 -14.12 19.00 -9.17
C SER A 183 -12.74 19.65 -8.99
N GLU A 184 -11.82 19.00 -8.28
CA GLU A 184 -10.47 19.51 -8.00
C GLU A 184 -9.41 19.02 -9.00
N ILE A 185 -9.74 18.08 -9.88
CA ILE A 185 -8.80 17.41 -10.77
C ILE A 185 -9.42 17.01 -12.12
N THR A 186 -8.65 17.14 -13.19
CA THR A 186 -8.93 16.55 -14.51
C THR A 186 -8.11 15.28 -14.68
N VAL A 187 -8.77 14.13 -14.80
CA VAL A 187 -8.12 12.82 -15.00
C VAL A 187 -8.09 12.49 -16.48
N LEU A 188 -6.88 12.40 -17.05
CA LEU A 188 -6.71 11.99 -18.44
C LEU A 188 -6.60 10.45 -18.56
N PRO A 189 -7.00 9.88 -19.71
CA PRO A 189 -6.83 8.46 -19.97
C PRO A 189 -5.33 8.09 -20.02
N HIS A 190 -5.00 6.81 -19.77
CA HIS A 190 -3.62 6.32 -19.80
C HIS A 190 -2.88 6.63 -21.11
N THR A 191 -3.61 6.75 -22.22
CA THR A 191 -3.06 7.13 -23.53
C THR A 191 -2.42 8.51 -23.54
N ALA A 192 -2.74 9.38 -22.57
CA ALA A 192 -2.17 10.72 -22.51
C ALA A 192 -0.67 10.72 -22.11
N PHE A 193 -0.26 9.88 -21.12
CA PHE A 193 1.09 9.91 -20.57
C PHE A 193 1.74 8.54 -20.42
N PHE A 194 0.96 7.45 -20.32
CA PHE A 194 1.45 6.12 -19.94
C PHE A 194 1.30 5.06 -21.02
N TRP A 195 0.98 5.47 -22.23
CA TRP A 195 0.89 4.58 -23.39
C TRP A 195 2.16 4.64 -24.23
N PRO A 196 2.78 3.48 -24.63
CA PRO A 196 2.42 2.11 -24.23
C PRO A 196 2.73 1.80 -22.76
N LEU A 197 2.05 0.78 -22.20
CA LEU A 197 2.15 0.38 -20.79
C LEU A 197 3.46 -0.34 -20.45
N CYS A 198 3.65 -0.68 -19.18
CA CYS A 198 4.88 -1.27 -18.65
C CYS A 198 5.01 -2.80 -18.77
N ASP A 199 4.05 -3.48 -19.40
CA ASP A 199 4.14 -4.92 -19.63
C ASP A 199 5.14 -5.29 -20.75
N ALA A 200 5.56 -6.55 -20.78
CA ALA A 200 6.60 -7.02 -21.70
C ALA A 200 6.26 -6.81 -23.19
N LYS A 201 4.98 -6.91 -23.56
CA LYS A 201 4.51 -6.71 -24.94
C LYS A 201 4.66 -5.25 -25.35
N HIS A 202 4.19 -4.33 -24.51
CA HIS A 202 4.26 -2.90 -24.77
C HIS A 202 5.69 -2.37 -24.72
N LEU A 203 6.53 -2.82 -23.79
CA LEU A 203 7.95 -2.49 -23.77
C LEU A 203 8.67 -3.01 -25.04
N SER A 204 8.35 -4.23 -25.48
CA SER A 204 8.89 -4.73 -26.76
C SER A 204 8.44 -3.90 -27.96
N TRP A 205 7.22 -3.37 -27.94
CA TRP A 205 6.73 -2.49 -28.99
C TRP A 205 7.50 -1.15 -29.04
N ILE A 206 7.87 -0.59 -27.90
CA ILE A 206 8.70 0.62 -27.83
C ILE A 206 10.14 0.34 -28.29
N PHE A 207 10.80 -0.69 -27.77
CA PHE A 207 12.25 -0.84 -27.85
C PHE A 207 12.74 -1.84 -28.91
N ASN A 208 11.88 -2.75 -29.41
CA ASN A 208 12.24 -3.80 -30.37
C ASN A 208 11.46 -3.74 -31.67
N SER A 209 10.41 -2.92 -31.75
CA SER A 209 9.55 -2.85 -32.93
C SER A 209 9.62 -1.47 -33.59
N ASN A 210 9.49 -1.43 -34.89
CA ASN A 210 9.29 -0.21 -35.69
C ASN A 210 7.83 -0.04 -36.15
N GLN A 211 6.95 -0.94 -35.76
CA GLN A 211 5.53 -0.82 -36.03
C GLN A 211 4.97 0.44 -35.38
N PRO A 212 4.20 1.27 -36.07
CA PRO A 212 3.71 2.53 -35.55
C PRO A 212 2.92 2.35 -34.23
N ILE A 213 3.20 3.20 -33.26
CA ILE A 213 2.40 3.33 -32.05
C ILE A 213 1.42 4.49 -32.28
N PRO A 214 0.10 4.30 -32.07
CA PRO A 214 -0.87 5.39 -32.17
C PRO A 214 -0.62 6.43 -31.06
N LEU A 215 -0.07 7.59 -31.42
CA LEU A 215 0.29 8.67 -30.50
C LEU A 215 -0.60 9.91 -30.60
N ALA A 216 -1.69 9.87 -31.39
CA ALA A 216 -2.53 11.04 -31.62
C ALA A 216 -3.09 11.69 -30.36
N ALA A 217 -3.41 10.89 -29.34
CA ALA A 217 -3.87 11.35 -28.03
C ALA A 217 -2.73 11.48 -26.98
N THR A 218 -1.48 11.18 -27.35
CA THR A 218 -0.37 11.04 -26.40
C THR A 218 0.41 12.34 -26.31
N PHE A 219 0.53 12.89 -25.10
CA PHE A 219 1.36 14.04 -24.78
C PHE A 219 2.78 13.62 -24.41
N ALA A 220 2.92 12.51 -23.68
CA ALA A 220 4.20 11.95 -23.28
C ALA A 220 4.15 10.42 -23.18
N ASN A 221 5.33 9.81 -23.14
CA ASN A 221 5.48 8.37 -22.90
C ASN A 221 6.38 8.16 -21.69
N HIS A 222 5.87 7.52 -20.66
CA HIS A 222 6.70 7.01 -19.56
C HIS A 222 7.48 5.80 -20.06
N LEU A 223 8.79 5.81 -20.00
CA LEU A 223 9.66 4.77 -20.56
C LEU A 223 9.93 3.62 -19.58
N TRP A 224 9.44 3.75 -18.34
CA TRP A 224 9.48 2.69 -17.32
C TRP A 224 10.91 2.18 -17.06
N GLU A 225 11.87 3.08 -16.81
CA GLU A 225 13.29 2.74 -16.69
C GLU A 225 13.53 1.53 -15.80
N GLY A 226 12.88 1.44 -14.65
CA GLY A 226 12.99 0.32 -13.74
C GLY A 226 12.59 -1.05 -14.32
N ARG A 227 11.82 -1.09 -15.43
CA ARG A 227 11.42 -2.32 -16.14
C ARG A 227 12.08 -2.46 -17.50
N SER A 228 12.50 -1.35 -18.08
CA SER A 228 13.09 -1.28 -19.43
C SER A 228 14.62 -1.14 -19.42
N TRP A 229 15.25 -1.08 -18.25
CA TRP A 229 16.67 -0.81 -18.09
C TRP A 229 17.58 -1.67 -19.03
N LYS A 230 17.22 -2.93 -19.29
CA LYS A 230 17.95 -3.82 -20.21
C LYS A 230 18.04 -3.29 -21.64
N PHE A 231 17.10 -2.44 -22.06
CA PHE A 231 17.11 -1.78 -23.37
C PHE A 231 17.87 -0.46 -23.34
N LEU A 232 18.02 0.15 -22.16
CA LEU A 232 18.50 1.51 -21.94
C LEU A 232 19.94 1.59 -21.42
N ALA A 233 20.41 0.55 -20.72
CA ALA A 233 21.62 0.58 -19.92
C ALA A 233 22.91 0.91 -20.68
N ASN A 234 23.02 0.58 -21.95
CA ASN A 234 24.26 0.74 -22.75
C ASN A 234 24.03 1.57 -24.02
N LEU A 235 23.05 2.46 -24.00
CA LEU A 235 22.76 3.30 -25.15
C LEU A 235 23.89 4.32 -25.35
N THR A 236 24.35 4.44 -26.60
CA THR A 236 25.23 5.51 -27.08
C THR A 236 24.55 6.19 -28.25
N PRO A 237 24.96 7.42 -28.64
CA PRO A 237 24.40 8.08 -29.83
C PRO A 237 24.51 7.22 -31.10
N GLY A 238 25.63 6.54 -31.30
CA GLY A 238 25.82 5.60 -32.40
C GLY A 238 24.83 4.44 -32.36
N ALA A 239 24.59 3.83 -31.19
CA ALA A 239 23.62 2.77 -31.00
C ALA A 239 22.18 3.25 -31.27
N VAL A 240 21.83 4.48 -30.87
CA VAL A 240 20.52 5.09 -31.16
C VAL A 240 20.37 5.35 -32.65
N ARG A 241 21.38 5.85 -33.35
CA ARG A 241 21.33 6.10 -34.78
C ARG A 241 21.24 4.83 -35.63
N ALA A 242 21.94 3.77 -35.19
CA ALA A 242 22.04 2.50 -35.90
C ALA A 242 20.76 1.65 -35.91
N ARG A 243 19.86 1.87 -34.98
CA ARG A 243 18.63 1.07 -34.83
C ARG A 243 17.39 1.82 -35.33
N ASP A 244 16.39 1.05 -35.77
CA ASP A 244 15.14 1.57 -36.26
C ASP A 244 13.94 0.98 -35.53
N THR A 245 13.83 1.32 -34.21
CA THR A 245 12.64 1.02 -33.40
C THR A 245 11.92 2.30 -33.01
N ASN A 246 10.72 2.21 -32.44
CA ASN A 246 9.96 3.38 -32.06
C ASN A 246 10.78 4.30 -31.13
N PHE A 247 11.37 3.77 -30.06
CA PHE A 247 12.21 4.55 -29.15
C PHE A 247 13.41 5.20 -29.88
N HIS A 248 14.12 4.44 -30.73
CA HIS A 248 15.28 4.97 -31.43
C HIS A 248 14.89 6.11 -32.40
N ARG A 249 13.75 5.98 -33.09
CA ARG A 249 13.20 7.06 -33.91
C ARG A 249 12.91 8.32 -33.12
N TRP A 250 12.33 8.17 -31.92
CA TRP A 250 12.05 9.31 -31.05
C TRP A 250 13.32 9.97 -30.51
N ALA A 251 14.34 9.18 -30.17
CA ALA A 251 15.59 9.65 -29.55
C ALA A 251 16.59 10.24 -30.56
N LYS A 252 16.60 9.77 -31.83
CA LYS A 252 17.54 10.19 -32.88
C LYS A 252 17.76 11.72 -33.01
N PRO A 253 16.71 12.56 -33.04
CA PRO A 253 16.90 14.01 -33.20
C PRO A 253 17.73 14.63 -32.06
N PHE A 254 17.61 14.09 -30.84
CA PHE A 254 18.25 14.64 -29.64
C PHE A 254 19.71 14.24 -29.44
N VAL A 255 20.22 13.34 -30.28
CA VAL A 255 21.60 12.84 -30.25
C VAL A 255 22.29 12.96 -31.61
N ALA A 256 21.69 13.70 -32.57
CA ALA A 256 22.17 13.77 -33.92
C ALA A 256 23.60 14.30 -34.03
N ASP A 257 23.93 15.33 -33.27
CA ASP A 257 25.21 16.06 -33.33
C ASP A 257 26.28 15.49 -32.39
N LEU A 258 26.00 14.39 -31.67
CA LEU A 258 26.95 13.81 -30.73
C LEU A 258 27.81 12.70 -31.39
N ALA A 259 29.05 12.56 -30.94
CA ALA A 259 29.91 11.46 -31.38
C ALA A 259 29.28 10.11 -31.06
N ASP A 260 29.52 9.07 -31.87
CA ASP A 260 28.91 7.74 -31.74
C ASP A 260 29.13 7.09 -30.37
N ASP A 261 30.28 7.33 -29.79
CA ASP A 261 30.71 6.80 -28.48
C ASP A 261 30.55 7.78 -27.31
N TYR A 262 29.94 8.95 -27.55
CA TYR A 262 29.76 9.94 -26.48
C TYR A 262 29.03 9.34 -25.29
N GLY A 263 29.62 9.50 -24.11
CA GLY A 263 29.02 9.01 -22.87
C GLY A 263 28.93 7.48 -22.80
N ALA A 264 29.69 6.77 -23.61
CA ALA A 264 29.76 5.31 -23.51
C ALA A 264 30.18 4.91 -22.08
N PRO A 265 29.51 3.94 -21.46
CA PRO A 265 29.82 3.53 -20.08
C PRO A 265 31.24 2.97 -19.99
N SER A 266 32.00 3.37 -18.96
CA SER A 266 33.31 2.83 -18.65
C SER A 266 33.23 1.32 -18.40
N LEU A 267 34.38 0.63 -18.45
CA LEU A 267 34.45 -0.79 -18.12
C LEU A 267 33.89 -1.07 -16.70
N GLU A 268 34.22 -0.20 -15.75
CA GLU A 268 33.74 -0.29 -14.37
C GLU A 268 32.21 -0.14 -14.28
N GLN A 269 31.63 0.83 -15.01
CA GLN A 269 30.19 1.02 -15.10
C GLN A 269 29.50 -0.20 -15.75
N ARG A 270 30.09 -0.77 -16.80
CA ARG A 270 29.60 -2.00 -17.45
C ARG A 270 29.62 -3.19 -16.49
N LEU A 271 30.70 -3.34 -15.72
CA LEU A 271 30.82 -4.41 -14.72
C LEU A 271 29.80 -4.22 -13.58
N THR A 272 29.59 -2.98 -13.14
CA THR A 272 28.58 -2.65 -12.14
C THR A 272 27.17 -2.95 -12.67
N GLN A 273 26.87 -2.58 -13.90
CA GLN A 273 25.58 -2.90 -14.54
C GLN A 273 25.37 -4.42 -14.70
N LEU A 274 26.41 -5.17 -15.08
CA LEU A 274 26.37 -6.63 -15.14
C LEU A 274 26.14 -7.26 -13.76
N LYS A 275 26.75 -6.71 -12.72
CA LYS A 275 26.52 -7.13 -11.32
C LYS A 275 25.06 -6.89 -10.91
N TRP A 276 24.51 -5.72 -11.21
CA TRP A 276 23.09 -5.42 -10.94
C TRP A 276 22.14 -6.29 -11.76
N ALA A 277 22.47 -6.56 -13.04
CA ALA A 277 21.72 -7.47 -13.88
C ALA A 277 21.70 -8.90 -13.31
N ALA A 278 22.88 -9.38 -12.86
CA ALA A 278 22.99 -10.69 -12.22
C ALA A 278 22.22 -10.75 -10.89
N LEU A 279 22.26 -9.68 -10.09
CA LEU A 279 21.50 -9.58 -8.84
C LEU A 279 19.98 -9.52 -9.09
N ASP A 280 19.54 -8.85 -10.15
CA ASP A 280 18.13 -8.81 -10.54
C ASP A 280 17.66 -10.18 -11.08
N GLN A 281 18.49 -10.86 -11.88
CA GLN A 281 18.23 -12.25 -12.30
C GLN A 281 18.21 -13.21 -11.11
N LEU A 282 19.13 -13.06 -10.14
CA LEU A 282 19.13 -13.84 -8.90
C LEU A 282 17.93 -13.47 -8.01
N GLY A 283 17.53 -12.23 -7.98
CA GLY A 283 16.31 -11.75 -7.31
C GLY A 283 15.05 -12.35 -7.97
N ASN A 284 15.00 -12.38 -9.30
CA ASN A 284 13.92 -12.99 -10.07
C ASN A 284 13.95 -14.52 -10.02
N ALA A 285 15.13 -15.15 -10.09
CA ALA A 285 15.31 -16.59 -9.87
C ALA A 285 14.98 -16.98 -8.42
N ASN A 286 15.35 -16.16 -7.43
CA ASN A 286 14.92 -16.34 -6.03
C ASN A 286 13.43 -16.08 -5.85
N SER A 287 12.79 -15.19 -6.61
CA SER A 287 11.33 -15.02 -6.59
C SER A 287 10.63 -16.19 -7.26
N GLN A 288 11.15 -16.71 -8.36
CA GLN A 288 10.66 -17.94 -8.98
C GLN A 288 10.99 -19.18 -8.13
N ALA A 289 12.19 -19.27 -7.57
CA ALA A 289 12.55 -20.31 -6.60
C ALA A 289 11.72 -20.19 -5.32
N ARG A 290 11.42 -18.95 -4.85
CA ARG A 290 10.48 -18.72 -3.75
C ARG A 290 9.04 -19.06 -4.15
N GLN A 291 8.63 -18.83 -5.39
CA GLN A 291 7.33 -19.28 -5.89
C GLN A 291 7.28 -20.80 -6.07
N ILE A 292 8.33 -21.43 -6.59
CA ILE A 292 8.48 -22.88 -6.68
C ILE A 292 8.62 -23.49 -5.28
N VAL A 293 9.45 -22.93 -4.42
CA VAL A 293 9.60 -23.33 -3.01
C VAL A 293 8.30 -23.03 -2.24
N SER A 294 7.57 -21.97 -2.53
CA SER A 294 6.25 -21.72 -1.94
C SER A 294 5.18 -22.63 -2.52
N ALA A 295 5.28 -23.02 -3.78
CA ALA A 295 4.38 -24.03 -4.40
C ALA A 295 4.73 -25.44 -3.94
N VAL A 296 6.02 -25.78 -3.81
CA VAL A 296 6.50 -27.02 -3.21
C VAL A 296 6.23 -27.01 -1.70
N ARG A 297 6.52 -25.93 -0.99
CA ARG A 297 6.09 -25.75 0.40
C ARG A 297 4.58 -25.84 0.57
N ARG A 298 3.76 -25.27 -0.32
CA ARG A 298 2.31 -25.45 -0.28
C ARG A 298 1.88 -26.91 -0.46
N ARG A 299 2.68 -27.73 -1.16
CA ARG A 299 2.41 -29.16 -1.37
C ARG A 299 3.05 -30.09 -0.33
N THR A 300 4.19 -29.70 0.28
CA THR A 300 4.95 -30.55 1.20
C THR A 300 4.98 -30.06 2.65
N THR A 301 4.76 -28.78 2.93
CA THR A 301 4.70 -28.22 4.30
C THR A 301 3.44 -28.65 5.09
N PRO A 302 2.32 -29.04 4.47
CA PRO A 302 1.25 -29.71 5.23
C PRO A 302 1.71 -31.00 5.92
N LEU A 303 2.84 -31.58 5.48
CA LEU A 303 3.40 -32.82 6.03
C LEU A 303 4.45 -32.60 7.13
N LEU A 304 5.00 -31.38 7.33
CA LEU A 304 6.15 -31.15 8.20
C LEU A 304 6.02 -30.02 9.23
N MET A 305 5.04 -29.12 9.11
CA MET A 305 4.72 -28.13 10.15
C MET A 305 3.23 -28.14 10.48
N ASN A 306 2.91 -28.37 11.74
CA ASN A 306 1.56 -28.22 12.27
C ASN A 306 1.02 -26.82 11.91
N GLN A 307 -0.20 -26.73 11.35
CA GLN A 307 -0.87 -25.46 10.95
C GLN A 307 -0.88 -24.42 12.09
N HIS A 308 -0.96 -24.87 13.34
CA HIS A 308 -0.82 -24.06 14.55
C HIS A 308 0.50 -23.28 14.59
N ASN A 309 1.65 -23.91 14.35
CA ASN A 309 2.94 -23.23 14.34
C ASN A 309 3.03 -22.18 13.22
N ARG A 310 2.33 -22.40 12.12
CA ARG A 310 2.31 -21.47 10.99
C ARG A 310 1.50 -20.21 11.30
N ARG A 311 0.31 -20.34 11.91
CA ARG A 311 -0.49 -19.18 12.36
C ARG A 311 0.27 -18.37 13.39
N ARG A 312 0.81 -19.01 14.41
CA ARG A 312 1.64 -18.35 15.45
C ARG A 312 2.78 -17.55 14.82
N GLN A 313 3.57 -18.17 13.95
CA GLN A 313 4.68 -17.49 13.27
C GLN A 313 4.22 -16.30 12.44
N THR A 314 3.08 -16.40 11.77
CA THR A 314 2.52 -15.30 10.98
C THR A 314 2.22 -14.09 11.86
N PHE A 315 1.52 -14.28 13.00
CA PHE A 315 1.18 -13.17 13.89
C PHE A 315 2.40 -12.64 14.67
N GLN A 316 3.34 -13.48 15.08
CA GLN A 316 4.63 -13.04 15.62
C GLN A 316 5.38 -12.12 14.63
N ASP A 317 5.42 -12.50 13.35
CA ASP A 317 6.06 -11.71 12.29
C ASP A 317 5.33 -10.37 12.06
N ILE A 318 4.00 -10.33 12.19
CA ILE A 318 3.21 -9.09 12.07
C ILE A 318 3.62 -8.08 13.15
N TYR A 319 3.66 -8.47 14.42
CA TYR A 319 4.08 -7.59 15.50
C TYR A 319 5.55 -7.21 15.40
N ARG A 320 6.45 -8.17 15.22
CA ARG A 320 7.90 -7.93 15.09
C ARG A 320 8.24 -6.96 13.95
N ARG A 321 7.55 -7.08 12.82
CA ARG A 321 7.75 -6.24 11.63
C ARG A 321 6.88 -5.00 11.63
N LYS A 322 6.09 -4.79 12.68
CA LYS A 322 5.16 -3.66 12.83
C LYS A 322 4.25 -3.46 11.62
N LEU A 323 3.68 -4.55 11.08
CA LEU A 323 2.86 -4.49 9.86
C LEU A 323 1.53 -3.76 10.08
N TRP A 324 1.03 -3.68 11.32
CA TRP A 324 -0.13 -2.88 11.70
C TRP A 324 0.23 -1.45 12.12
N GLY A 325 1.51 -1.05 12.00
CA GLY A 325 2.00 0.26 12.37
C GLY A 325 2.71 0.29 13.74
N SER A 326 2.90 1.48 14.27
CA SER A 326 3.49 1.75 15.58
C SER A 326 3.04 3.13 16.05
N ASP A 327 2.83 3.29 17.35
CA ASP A 327 2.60 4.60 17.97
C ASP A 327 3.90 5.28 18.46
N GLY A 328 5.05 4.62 18.23
CA GLY A 328 6.36 5.13 18.61
C GLY A 328 6.70 4.98 20.11
N ALA A 329 5.74 4.64 20.96
CA ALA A 329 5.89 4.57 22.42
C ALA A 329 5.76 3.16 22.98
N SER A 330 4.93 2.31 22.37
CA SER A 330 4.61 0.98 22.89
C SER A 330 5.43 -0.11 22.22
N GLU A 331 5.78 -1.15 22.97
CA GLU A 331 6.46 -2.34 22.43
C GLU A 331 5.57 -3.09 21.43
N PHE A 332 4.28 -3.23 21.75
CA PHE A 332 3.27 -3.85 20.88
C PHE A 332 2.20 -2.84 20.47
N PHE A 333 1.73 -2.96 19.23
CA PHE A 333 0.68 -2.11 18.66
C PHE A 333 -0.23 -2.95 17.78
N SER A 334 -1.50 -3.06 18.15
CA SER A 334 -2.51 -3.90 17.45
C SER A 334 -3.27 -3.17 16.34
N GLY A 335 -2.72 -2.06 15.84
CA GLY A 335 -3.30 -1.27 14.76
C GLY A 335 -4.14 -0.08 15.22
N VAL A 336 -4.47 0.77 14.25
CA VAL A 336 -5.24 2.01 14.50
C VAL A 336 -6.67 1.74 14.99
N GLY A 337 -7.25 0.59 14.67
CA GLY A 337 -8.58 0.20 15.13
C GLY A 337 -8.67 -0.02 16.66
N SER A 338 -7.54 -0.25 17.36
CA SER A 338 -7.49 -0.39 18.83
C SER A 338 -7.21 0.92 19.56
N ASN A 339 -7.17 2.05 18.83
CA ASN A 339 -6.80 3.36 19.39
C ASN A 339 -7.72 4.47 18.85
N GLY A 340 -7.81 5.59 19.59
CA GLY A 340 -8.56 6.78 19.18
C GLY A 340 -10.08 6.70 19.35
N PRO A 341 -10.82 7.67 18.79
CA PRO A 341 -12.26 7.87 19.06
C PRO A 341 -13.15 6.65 18.75
N ALA A 342 -12.83 5.88 17.72
CA ALA A 342 -13.60 4.69 17.36
C ALA A 342 -13.46 3.58 18.42
N ALA A 343 -12.26 3.41 18.98
CA ALA A 343 -12.03 2.47 20.08
C ALA A 343 -12.72 2.93 21.36
N GLU A 344 -12.70 4.21 21.67
CA GLU A 344 -13.40 4.80 22.83
C GLU A 344 -14.91 4.59 22.74
N LEU A 345 -15.52 4.88 21.60
CA LEU A 345 -16.95 4.65 21.36
C LEU A 345 -17.31 3.16 21.48
N TYR A 346 -16.46 2.27 20.94
CA TYR A 346 -16.64 0.82 21.15
C TYR A 346 -16.63 0.45 22.63
N VAL A 347 -15.68 0.98 23.41
CA VAL A 347 -15.57 0.71 24.85
C VAL A 347 -16.82 1.20 25.59
N ASP A 348 -17.34 2.39 25.25
CA ASP A 348 -18.55 2.94 25.88
C ASP A 348 -19.77 2.05 25.60
N GLN A 349 -20.02 1.69 24.35
CA GLN A 349 -21.15 0.84 23.97
C GLN A 349 -21.04 -0.57 24.56
N MET A 350 -19.85 -1.17 24.49
CA MET A 350 -19.62 -2.52 25.04
C MET A 350 -19.75 -2.53 26.56
N SER A 351 -19.28 -1.49 27.25
CA SER A 351 -19.42 -1.36 28.69
C SER A 351 -20.89 -1.37 29.11
N GLN A 352 -21.75 -0.67 28.39
CA GLN A 352 -23.18 -0.68 28.68
C GLN A 352 -23.79 -2.07 28.50
N LEU A 353 -23.48 -2.77 27.38
CA LEU A 353 -23.97 -4.12 27.14
C LEU A 353 -23.51 -5.14 28.21
N LEU A 354 -22.26 -5.03 28.66
CA LEU A 354 -21.72 -5.89 29.73
C LEU A 354 -22.38 -5.57 31.08
N CYS A 355 -22.65 -4.30 31.40
CA CYS A 355 -23.41 -3.92 32.58
C CYS A 355 -24.82 -4.54 32.58
N ASP A 356 -25.52 -4.44 31.45
CA ASP A 356 -26.88 -4.96 31.32
C ASP A 356 -26.91 -6.49 31.52
N HIS A 357 -25.91 -7.22 30.98
CA HIS A 357 -25.79 -8.66 31.22
C HIS A 357 -25.44 -9.01 32.68
N ALA A 358 -24.56 -8.25 33.33
CA ALA A 358 -24.26 -8.46 34.74
C ALA A 358 -25.50 -8.26 35.62
N ASN A 359 -26.30 -7.20 35.32
CA ASN A 359 -27.56 -6.93 36.00
C ASN A 359 -28.57 -8.06 35.81
N GLN A 360 -28.68 -8.60 34.58
CA GLN A 360 -29.56 -9.74 34.28
C GLN A 360 -29.13 -11.03 35.02
N LEU A 361 -27.82 -11.26 35.17
CA LEU A 361 -27.29 -12.42 35.87
C LEU A 361 -27.21 -12.25 37.40
N GLY A 362 -27.33 -11.01 37.89
CA GLY A 362 -27.22 -10.68 39.31
C GLY A 362 -25.83 -10.92 39.92
N ARG A 363 -24.79 -10.97 39.12
CA ARG A 363 -23.40 -11.19 39.52
C ARG A 363 -22.40 -10.62 38.51
N PRO A 364 -21.11 -10.41 38.90
CA PRO A 364 -20.04 -10.06 37.98
C PRO A 364 -19.90 -11.07 36.83
N LEU A 365 -19.49 -10.56 35.65
CA LEU A 365 -19.27 -11.35 34.46
C LEU A 365 -17.84 -11.86 34.36
N ARG A 366 -17.68 -13.06 33.80
CA ARG A 366 -16.41 -13.58 33.31
C ARG A 366 -16.34 -13.32 31.81
N VAL A 367 -15.46 -12.44 31.39
CA VAL A 367 -15.26 -12.05 29.97
C VAL A 367 -14.01 -12.73 29.44
N VAL A 368 -14.11 -13.37 28.29
CA VAL A 368 -12.99 -13.92 27.53
C VAL A 368 -12.83 -13.12 26.26
N ASP A 369 -11.65 -12.56 26.04
CA ASP A 369 -11.31 -11.74 24.87
C ASP A 369 -10.31 -12.51 23.99
N ILE A 370 -10.78 -13.01 22.85
CA ILE A 370 -9.99 -13.79 21.89
C ILE A 370 -9.36 -12.86 20.86
N GLY A 371 -8.02 -12.79 20.86
CA GLY A 371 -7.25 -11.82 20.10
C GLY A 371 -7.17 -10.49 20.83
N CYS A 372 -6.88 -10.53 22.14
CA CYS A 372 -6.83 -9.33 23.01
C CYS A 372 -5.76 -8.31 22.61
N GLY A 373 -4.82 -8.69 21.76
CA GLY A 373 -3.78 -7.82 21.23
C GLY A 373 -2.97 -7.12 22.32
N ASP A 374 -2.63 -5.84 22.11
CA ASP A 374 -1.87 -4.99 23.05
C ASP A 374 -2.66 -4.55 24.30
N PHE A 375 -3.83 -5.12 24.50
CA PHE A 375 -4.70 -4.94 25.67
C PHE A 375 -5.27 -3.52 25.87
N ARG A 376 -5.10 -2.58 24.94
CA ARG A 376 -5.62 -1.20 25.11
C ARG A 376 -7.12 -1.15 25.31
N VAL A 377 -7.86 -1.87 24.48
CA VAL A 377 -9.32 -1.93 24.53
C VAL A 377 -9.78 -2.67 25.79
N GLY A 378 -9.17 -3.81 26.11
CA GLY A 378 -9.48 -4.56 27.33
C GLY A 378 -9.20 -3.75 28.59
N ARG A 379 -8.09 -3.01 28.65
CA ARG A 379 -7.77 -2.11 29.76
C ARG A 379 -8.81 -1.01 29.90
N ALA A 380 -9.20 -0.36 28.81
CA ALA A 380 -10.20 0.70 28.85
C ALA A 380 -11.60 0.19 29.28
N LEU A 381 -11.96 -1.06 28.94
CA LEU A 381 -13.16 -1.71 29.44
C LEU A 381 -13.08 -1.93 30.97
N LEU A 382 -11.95 -2.38 31.49
CA LEU A 382 -11.73 -2.62 32.92
C LEU A 382 -11.65 -1.33 33.73
N GLU A 383 -11.18 -0.24 33.16
CA GLU A 383 -11.24 1.10 33.79
C GLU A 383 -12.69 1.55 34.03
N ARG A 384 -13.63 1.19 33.12
CA ARG A 384 -15.07 1.46 33.28
C ARG A 384 -15.79 0.42 34.14
N LEU A 385 -15.35 -0.83 34.09
CA LEU A 385 -16.00 -1.98 34.71
C LEU A 385 -15.00 -2.78 35.57
N PRO A 386 -14.49 -2.22 36.67
CA PRO A 386 -13.42 -2.85 37.47
C PRO A 386 -13.84 -4.14 38.18
N TRP A 387 -15.13 -4.46 38.19
CA TRP A 387 -15.70 -5.68 38.74
C TRP A 387 -15.69 -6.87 37.76
N LEU A 388 -15.30 -6.68 36.47
CA LEU A 388 -15.19 -7.77 35.52
C LEU A 388 -14.05 -8.73 35.89
N THR A 389 -14.29 -10.03 35.72
CA THR A 389 -13.20 -11.00 35.59
C THR A 389 -12.86 -11.12 34.11
N TYR A 390 -11.62 -10.86 33.74
CA TYR A 390 -11.19 -10.78 32.34
C TYR A 390 -10.07 -11.77 32.04
N THR A 391 -10.22 -12.53 30.96
CA THR A 391 -9.18 -13.40 30.42
C THR A 391 -8.85 -12.98 28.99
N GLY A 392 -7.70 -12.34 28.80
CA GLY A 392 -7.17 -11.98 27.50
C GLY A 392 -6.43 -13.14 26.84
N CYS A 393 -6.77 -13.48 25.61
CA CYS A 393 -6.19 -14.59 24.88
C CYS A 393 -5.58 -14.11 23.56
N ASP A 394 -4.36 -14.54 23.26
CA ASP A 394 -3.72 -14.28 21.97
C ASP A 394 -2.77 -15.44 21.59
N ILE A 395 -2.49 -15.58 20.29
CA ILE A 395 -1.60 -16.62 19.78
C ILE A 395 -0.12 -16.27 19.94
N VAL A 396 0.22 -14.98 20.13
CA VAL A 396 1.59 -14.45 20.18
C VAL A 396 2.15 -14.54 21.59
N PRO A 397 3.16 -15.41 21.85
CA PRO A 397 3.68 -15.65 23.21
C PRO A 397 4.29 -14.40 23.84
N GLU A 398 5.06 -13.62 23.07
CA GLU A 398 5.77 -12.44 23.55
C GLU A 398 4.79 -11.36 24.00
N LEU A 399 3.70 -11.17 23.26
CA LEU A 399 2.62 -10.25 23.58
C LEU A 399 1.91 -10.64 24.88
N ILE A 400 1.58 -11.93 25.04
CA ILE A 400 0.95 -12.46 26.25
C ILE A 400 1.88 -12.35 27.46
N ALA A 401 3.18 -12.62 27.28
CA ALA A 401 4.17 -12.43 28.36
C ALA A 401 4.25 -10.96 28.79
N TYR A 402 4.26 -10.03 27.84
CA TYR A 402 4.23 -8.60 28.11
C TYR A 402 2.96 -8.18 28.86
N ASN A 403 1.78 -8.56 28.34
CA ASN A 403 0.51 -8.22 28.96
C ASN A 403 0.40 -8.80 30.38
N SER A 404 0.86 -10.05 30.58
CA SER A 404 0.87 -10.70 31.92
C SER A 404 1.77 -9.96 32.90
N ALA A 405 2.96 -9.54 32.46
CA ALA A 405 3.91 -8.83 33.34
C ALA A 405 3.43 -7.43 33.74
N HIS A 406 2.65 -6.75 32.89
CA HIS A 406 2.29 -5.35 33.09
C HIS A 406 0.87 -5.14 33.60
N TYR A 407 -0.06 -6.08 33.34
CA TYR A 407 -1.48 -5.84 33.56
C TYR A 407 -2.21 -6.96 34.34
N ALA A 408 -1.59 -8.14 34.53
CA ALA A 408 -2.24 -9.22 35.28
C ALA A 408 -2.45 -8.86 36.76
N ASN A 409 -3.61 -9.25 37.32
CA ASN A 409 -3.97 -9.13 38.70
C ASN A 409 -5.02 -10.21 39.07
N ASP A 410 -5.62 -10.15 40.26
CA ASP A 410 -6.59 -11.16 40.71
C ASP A 410 -7.81 -11.32 39.78
N ASN A 411 -8.20 -10.27 39.06
CA ASN A 411 -9.35 -10.27 38.16
C ASN A 411 -8.96 -10.29 36.68
N VAL A 412 -7.67 -10.12 36.32
CA VAL A 412 -7.19 -10.01 34.93
C VAL A 412 -6.09 -11.03 34.68
N THR A 413 -6.36 -11.94 33.80
CA THR A 413 -5.42 -13.00 33.41
C THR A 413 -5.18 -13.00 31.90
N PHE A 414 -4.04 -13.53 31.48
CA PHE A 414 -3.68 -13.65 30.07
C PHE A 414 -3.25 -15.08 29.75
N GLN A 415 -3.71 -15.59 28.62
CA GLN A 415 -3.43 -16.95 28.19
C GLN A 415 -2.98 -16.98 26.72
N ARG A 416 -1.81 -17.58 26.47
CA ARG A 416 -1.41 -17.88 25.09
C ARG A 416 -2.24 -19.06 24.56
N LEU A 417 -3.01 -18.84 23.51
CA LEU A 417 -3.74 -19.90 22.82
C LEU A 417 -3.95 -19.57 21.32
N ASP A 418 -4.06 -20.63 20.53
CA ASP A 418 -4.58 -20.57 19.16
C ASP A 418 -6.06 -20.97 19.19
N ALA A 419 -6.96 -20.02 19.00
CA ALA A 419 -8.41 -20.25 19.07
C ALA A 419 -8.91 -21.30 18.07
N VAL A 420 -8.13 -21.59 17.02
CA VAL A 420 -8.45 -22.62 16.01
C VAL A 420 -8.31 -24.04 16.58
N CYS A 421 -7.40 -24.29 17.54
CA CYS A 421 -7.09 -25.66 17.97
C CYS A 421 -6.89 -25.85 19.48
N ASP A 422 -6.52 -24.81 20.25
CA ASP A 422 -6.28 -24.94 21.69
C ASP A 422 -7.59 -24.89 22.49
N PRO A 423 -7.68 -25.49 23.71
CA PRO A 423 -8.82 -25.33 24.60
C PRO A 423 -9.11 -23.87 24.92
N LEU A 424 -10.38 -23.47 24.85
CA LEU A 424 -10.81 -22.12 25.17
C LEU A 424 -11.17 -22.02 26.67
N PRO A 425 -10.83 -20.90 27.35
CA PRO A 425 -11.20 -20.70 28.75
C PRO A 425 -12.72 -20.56 28.92
N GLU A 426 -13.23 -20.87 30.10
CA GLU A 426 -14.64 -20.66 30.43
C GLU A 426 -14.95 -19.17 30.63
N GLY A 427 -16.16 -18.78 30.25
CA GLY A 427 -16.66 -17.41 30.42
C GLY A 427 -18.16 -17.30 30.19
N ASP A 428 -18.72 -16.18 30.60
CA ASP A 428 -20.13 -15.84 30.41
C ASP A 428 -20.33 -15.12 29.06
N VAL A 429 -19.33 -14.31 28.67
CA VAL A 429 -19.30 -13.54 27.44
C VAL A 429 -17.95 -13.70 26.75
N CYS A 430 -17.97 -13.95 25.44
CA CYS A 430 -16.77 -13.93 24.62
C CYS A 430 -16.76 -12.70 23.72
N LEU A 431 -15.62 -12.01 23.67
CA LEU A 431 -15.35 -10.91 22.74
C LEU A 431 -14.36 -11.39 21.68
N ILE A 432 -14.63 -11.06 20.41
CA ILE A 432 -13.73 -11.25 19.27
C ILE A 432 -13.76 -9.95 18.47
N ARG A 433 -12.67 -9.18 18.50
CA ARG A 433 -12.65 -7.87 17.88
C ARG A 433 -11.52 -7.74 16.86
N GLN A 434 -11.89 -7.55 15.58
CA GLN A 434 -10.97 -7.40 14.46
C GLN A 434 -9.94 -8.55 14.33
N VAL A 435 -10.39 -9.78 14.58
CA VAL A 435 -9.58 -11.00 14.52
C VAL A 435 -9.90 -11.82 13.28
N PHE A 436 -11.17 -12.03 12.99
CA PHE A 436 -11.61 -12.87 11.88
C PHE A 436 -11.21 -12.29 10.52
N GLN A 437 -11.15 -10.98 10.39
CA GLN A 437 -10.67 -10.33 9.18
C GLN A 437 -9.24 -10.73 8.79
N HIS A 438 -8.44 -11.25 9.72
CA HIS A 438 -7.05 -11.69 9.51
C HIS A 438 -6.91 -13.21 9.29
N LEU A 439 -8.00 -13.98 9.45
CA LEU A 439 -8.02 -15.45 9.33
C LEU A 439 -8.58 -15.90 7.97
N SER A 440 -8.29 -17.14 7.58
CA SER A 440 -8.97 -17.81 6.46
C SER A 440 -10.41 -18.22 6.83
N ASN A 441 -11.27 -18.43 5.85
CA ASN A 441 -12.64 -18.90 6.11
C ASN A 441 -12.64 -20.26 6.83
N ALA A 442 -11.70 -21.13 6.51
CA ALA A 442 -11.54 -22.42 7.19
C ALA A 442 -11.16 -22.27 8.67
N ASP A 443 -10.25 -21.32 9.00
CA ASP A 443 -9.86 -21.06 10.38
C ASP A 443 -11.02 -20.42 11.18
N ILE A 444 -11.76 -19.47 10.59
CA ILE A 444 -12.95 -18.88 11.21
C ILE A 444 -13.99 -19.96 11.54
N LEU A 445 -14.30 -20.86 10.59
CA LEU A 445 -15.21 -21.98 10.81
C LEU A 445 -14.72 -22.90 11.94
N ALA A 446 -13.41 -23.13 12.02
CA ALA A 446 -12.84 -23.96 13.09
C ALA A 446 -12.96 -23.28 14.47
N VAL A 447 -12.74 -21.97 14.57
CA VAL A 447 -12.97 -21.19 15.80
C VAL A 447 -14.45 -21.25 16.18
N LEU A 448 -15.36 -20.90 15.28
CA LEU A 448 -16.81 -20.85 15.54
C LEU A 448 -17.35 -22.19 16.06
N LYS A 449 -16.86 -23.33 15.57
CA LYS A 449 -17.25 -24.68 16.04
C LYS A 449 -16.82 -25.00 17.47
N ARG A 450 -15.89 -24.24 18.03
CA ARG A 450 -15.30 -24.47 19.35
C ARG A 450 -15.82 -23.52 20.42
N LEU A 451 -16.47 -22.41 20.01
CA LEU A 451 -17.04 -21.44 20.93
C LEU A 451 -18.21 -22.04 21.71
N GLN A 452 -18.13 -22.01 23.04
CA GLN A 452 -19.13 -22.56 23.95
C GLN A 452 -19.55 -21.51 25.00
N TYR A 453 -19.69 -20.26 24.57
CA TYR A 453 -20.08 -19.15 25.43
C TYR A 453 -21.58 -18.86 25.26
N PRO A 454 -22.30 -18.52 26.36
CA PRO A 454 -23.71 -18.12 26.24
C PRO A 454 -23.91 -16.95 25.27
N ILE A 455 -23.01 -15.98 25.31
CA ILE A 455 -23.05 -14.77 24.48
C ILE A 455 -21.71 -14.56 23.82
N LEU A 456 -21.76 -14.28 22.52
CA LEU A 456 -20.60 -13.90 21.72
C LEU A 456 -20.85 -12.53 21.10
N TYR A 457 -19.89 -11.61 21.24
CA TYR A 457 -19.81 -10.39 20.48
C TYR A 457 -18.64 -10.45 19.49
N VAL A 458 -18.95 -10.30 18.22
CA VAL A 458 -17.95 -10.22 17.15
C VAL A 458 -18.00 -8.82 16.55
N SER A 459 -16.83 -8.18 16.45
CA SER A 459 -16.69 -6.82 15.92
C SER A 459 -15.67 -6.84 14.80
N GLU A 460 -16.11 -6.68 13.56
CA GLU A 460 -15.25 -6.77 12.37
C GLU A 460 -15.36 -5.51 11.49
N GLY A 461 -14.27 -5.20 10.80
CA GLY A 461 -14.22 -4.09 9.86
C GLY A 461 -14.99 -4.42 8.57
N HIS A 462 -15.80 -3.45 8.13
CA HIS A 462 -16.56 -3.52 6.89
C HIS A 462 -16.29 -2.26 6.04
N PRO A 463 -16.29 -2.39 4.71
CA PRO A 463 -16.27 -1.23 3.83
C PRO A 463 -17.61 -0.49 3.88
N THR A 464 -17.60 0.79 3.57
CA THR A 464 -18.84 1.59 3.43
C THR A 464 -19.61 1.23 2.16
N GLU A 465 -18.95 0.71 1.12
CA GLU A 465 -19.57 0.24 -0.11
C GLU A 465 -19.40 -1.28 -0.29
N LEU A 466 -20.49 -2.03 -0.18
CA LEU A 466 -20.48 -3.49 -0.31
C LEU A 466 -20.44 -3.92 -1.79
N VAL A 467 -19.31 -4.50 -2.23
CA VAL A 467 -19.09 -4.93 -3.62
C VAL A 467 -18.53 -6.36 -3.65
N GLY A 468 -19.09 -7.20 -4.53
CA GLY A 468 -18.63 -8.58 -4.72
C GLY A 468 -19.30 -9.61 -3.81
N PRO A 469 -18.87 -10.87 -3.87
CA PRO A 469 -19.43 -11.95 -3.06
C PRO A 469 -19.10 -11.76 -1.58
N ALA A 470 -20.02 -12.20 -0.71
CA ALA A 470 -19.79 -12.21 0.74
C ALA A 470 -18.63 -13.15 1.12
N ASN A 471 -17.92 -12.80 2.17
CA ASN A 471 -16.85 -13.59 2.77
C ASN A 471 -15.77 -14.09 1.76
N PRO A 472 -15.15 -13.19 0.97
CA PRO A 472 -14.06 -13.60 0.10
C PRO A 472 -12.96 -14.27 0.94
N ASP A 473 -12.48 -15.46 0.54
CA ASP A 473 -11.45 -16.15 1.31
C ASP A 473 -10.08 -15.51 1.13
N LYS A 474 -9.25 -15.64 2.14
CA LYS A 474 -7.87 -15.12 2.13
C LYS A 474 -6.94 -16.00 2.96
N ALA A 475 -5.65 -15.88 2.71
CA ALA A 475 -4.64 -16.46 3.58
C ALA A 475 -4.55 -15.68 4.91
N VAL A 476 -4.19 -16.37 6.01
CA VAL A 476 -3.90 -15.74 7.31
C VAL A 476 -2.80 -14.70 7.14
N GLY A 477 -3.01 -13.49 7.68
CA GLY A 477 -2.04 -12.40 7.54
C GLY A 477 -2.55 -11.04 8.00
N ALA A 478 -1.71 -10.01 7.84
CA ALA A 478 -1.98 -8.66 8.31
C ALA A 478 -3.12 -7.95 7.57
N ASP A 479 -3.38 -8.33 6.30
CA ASP A 479 -4.38 -7.67 5.47
C ASP A 479 -5.81 -8.00 5.90
N VAL A 480 -6.73 -7.08 5.63
CA VAL A 480 -8.19 -7.28 5.75
C VAL A 480 -8.78 -7.80 4.43
N ARG A 481 -10.09 -8.11 4.40
CA ARG A 481 -10.78 -8.73 3.24
C ARG A 481 -11.27 -7.73 2.20
N PHE A 482 -11.35 -6.46 2.55
CA PHE A 482 -11.81 -5.37 1.68
C PHE A 482 -10.71 -4.34 1.46
N ASP A 483 -10.88 -3.54 0.43
CA ASP A 483 -9.99 -2.38 0.22
C ASP A 483 -10.45 -1.21 1.10
N TRP A 484 -9.84 -1.08 2.27
CA TRP A 484 -10.15 -0.03 3.23
C TRP A 484 -9.92 1.39 2.70
N ARG A 485 -9.10 1.56 1.61
CA ARG A 485 -8.82 2.87 1.02
C ARG A 485 -9.97 3.35 0.15
N THR A 486 -10.57 2.43 -0.59
CA THR A 486 -11.71 2.74 -1.45
C THR A 486 -13.04 2.60 -0.73
N GLY A 487 -13.05 2.00 0.46
CA GLY A 487 -14.26 1.63 1.15
C GLY A 487 -15.11 0.61 0.39
N ARG A 488 -14.51 -0.19 -0.49
CA ARG A 488 -15.20 -1.14 -1.38
C ARG A 488 -14.75 -2.56 -1.13
N GLY A 489 -15.67 -3.50 -1.29
CA GLY A 489 -15.42 -4.92 -1.12
C GLY A 489 -16.39 -5.56 -0.13
N ARG A 490 -15.91 -6.60 0.59
CA ARG A 490 -16.71 -7.31 1.60
C ARG A 490 -15.83 -7.64 2.79
N GLY A 491 -16.36 -7.42 4.00
CA GLY A 491 -15.76 -7.83 5.26
C GLY A 491 -16.05 -9.29 5.62
N VAL A 492 -16.00 -9.60 6.91
CA VAL A 492 -16.47 -10.87 7.48
C VAL A 492 -17.94 -10.70 7.85
N GLU A 493 -18.82 -11.41 7.17
CA GLU A 493 -20.27 -11.36 7.34
C GLU A 493 -20.74 -12.72 7.87
N LEU A 494 -20.87 -12.85 9.20
CA LEU A 494 -21.20 -14.13 9.84
C LEU A 494 -22.61 -14.65 9.50
N SER A 495 -23.52 -13.77 9.11
CA SER A 495 -24.87 -14.14 8.63
C SER A 495 -24.89 -14.74 7.23
N GLN A 496 -23.82 -14.58 6.45
CA GLN A 496 -23.70 -15.07 5.08
C GLN A 496 -22.87 -16.35 4.98
N ALA A 497 -22.99 -17.04 3.83
CA ALA A 497 -22.14 -18.21 3.55
C ALA A 497 -20.64 -17.83 3.62
N PRO A 498 -19.76 -18.69 4.11
CA PRO A 498 -20.00 -20.09 4.54
C PRO A 498 -20.47 -20.25 5.99
N TYR A 499 -20.66 -19.19 6.77
CA TYR A 499 -20.94 -19.26 8.21
C TYR A 499 -22.44 -19.43 8.49
N CYS A 500 -23.30 -18.63 7.86
CA CYS A 500 -24.77 -18.70 7.96
C CYS A 500 -25.31 -18.66 9.40
N LEU A 501 -24.70 -17.85 10.28
CA LEU A 501 -25.13 -17.73 11.68
C LEU A 501 -26.30 -16.76 11.80
N LYS A 502 -27.10 -16.92 12.84
CA LYS A 502 -28.09 -15.92 13.25
C LYS A 502 -27.38 -14.87 14.08
N THR A 503 -27.20 -13.69 13.51
CA THR A 503 -26.54 -12.54 14.14
C THR A 503 -27.55 -11.43 14.38
N GLN A 504 -27.24 -10.58 15.36
CA GLN A 504 -27.96 -9.32 15.64
C GLN A 504 -26.92 -8.21 15.70
N GLU A 505 -26.99 -7.25 14.78
CA GLU A 505 -26.21 -6.03 14.88
C GLU A 505 -26.62 -5.25 16.14
N VAL A 506 -25.67 -4.90 16.99
CA VAL A 506 -25.93 -4.17 18.23
C VAL A 506 -25.47 -2.72 18.19
N PHE A 507 -24.33 -2.45 17.54
CA PHE A 507 -23.87 -1.08 17.23
C PHE A 507 -22.82 -1.06 16.13
N LYS A 508 -22.54 0.14 15.61
CA LYS A 508 -21.48 0.42 14.62
C LYS A 508 -20.60 1.57 15.10
N THR A 509 -19.30 1.48 14.79
CA THR A 509 -18.35 2.58 14.99
C THR A 509 -17.67 2.93 13.69
N LEU A 510 -17.71 4.19 13.30
CA LEU A 510 -16.97 4.69 12.14
C LEU A 510 -15.52 4.84 12.53
N VAL A 511 -14.63 4.12 11.83
CA VAL A 511 -13.18 4.16 12.09
C VAL A 511 -12.51 5.23 11.22
N GLN A 512 -12.92 5.27 9.95
CA GLN A 512 -12.50 6.24 8.93
C GLN A 512 -13.65 6.42 7.93
N ASP A 513 -13.58 7.40 7.05
CA ASP A 513 -14.63 7.70 6.06
C ASP A 513 -15.06 6.48 5.22
N ASN A 514 -14.17 5.49 5.07
CA ASN A 514 -14.36 4.33 4.21
C ASN A 514 -14.47 3.00 4.98
N GLU A 515 -14.43 3.04 6.33
CA GLU A 515 -14.44 1.83 7.15
C GLU A 515 -15.36 1.99 8.36
N VAL A 516 -16.24 1.03 8.55
CA VAL A 516 -17.09 0.91 9.74
C VAL A 516 -16.81 -0.42 10.43
N VAL A 517 -16.63 -0.41 11.74
CA VAL A 517 -16.60 -1.64 12.55
C VAL A 517 -18.02 -1.91 13.01
N VAL A 518 -18.54 -3.06 12.60
CA VAL A 518 -19.88 -3.55 12.98
C VAL A 518 -19.72 -4.55 14.11
N THR A 519 -20.44 -4.36 15.20
CA THR A 519 -20.51 -5.29 16.32
C THR A 519 -21.81 -6.09 16.25
N GLU A 520 -21.69 -7.40 16.15
CA GLU A 520 -22.78 -8.34 16.13
C GLU A 520 -22.81 -9.18 17.41
N ARG A 521 -24.01 -9.42 17.94
CA ARG A 521 -24.28 -10.38 19.01
C ARG A 521 -24.73 -11.69 18.42
N ILE A 522 -24.23 -12.81 18.98
CA ILE A 522 -24.60 -14.17 18.63
C ILE A 522 -24.91 -14.93 19.93
N ASP A 523 -26.13 -15.43 20.05
CA ASP A 523 -26.57 -16.25 21.18
C ASP A 523 -26.29 -17.73 20.88
N LEU A 524 -25.31 -18.32 21.56
CA LEU A 524 -24.87 -19.70 21.33
C LEU A 524 -25.64 -20.74 22.18
N ALA A 525 -26.45 -20.28 23.13
CA ALA A 525 -27.14 -21.13 24.12
C ALA A 525 -28.18 -22.15 23.55
N SER A 526 -28.50 -22.07 22.25
CA SER A 526 -29.57 -22.90 21.65
C SER A 526 -29.08 -24.14 20.89
N GLY A 527 -27.83 -24.58 21.02
CA GLY A 527 -27.31 -25.79 20.35
C GLY A 527 -27.35 -25.73 18.80
N ALA A 528 -27.72 -24.62 18.22
CA ALA A 528 -28.01 -24.46 16.80
C ALA A 528 -26.77 -24.43 15.89
N LEU A 529 -25.57 -24.19 16.45
CA LEU A 529 -24.32 -24.16 15.67
C LEU A 529 -23.92 -25.55 15.15
N VAL A 530 -24.23 -26.64 15.88
CA VAL A 530 -23.82 -28.00 15.50
C VAL A 530 -24.69 -28.57 14.38
N ASN A 531 -25.96 -28.16 14.31
CA ASN A 531 -26.92 -28.74 13.33
C ASN A 531 -26.94 -27.96 11.98
N GLY A 532 -26.60 -26.68 11.97
CA GLY A 532 -26.60 -25.88 10.74
C GLY A 532 -25.36 -26.11 9.85
N LEU A 533 -24.23 -26.43 10.46
CA LEU A 533 -22.95 -26.64 9.74
C LEU A 533 -22.75 -28.09 9.28
N ALA A 534 -23.44 -29.07 9.91
CA ALA A 534 -23.32 -30.50 9.55
C ALA A 534 -24.15 -30.90 8.33
N ASN A 535 -25.27 -30.21 8.04
CA ASN A 535 -26.21 -30.63 6.98
C ASN A 535 -25.92 -30.03 5.58
N LYS A 536 -24.90 -29.22 5.37
CA LYS A 536 -24.55 -28.63 4.06
C LYS A 536 -23.18 -29.05 3.50
N ALA A 537 -22.48 -29.98 4.15
CA ALA A 537 -21.25 -30.58 3.60
C ALA A 537 -21.51 -31.82 2.74
N ALA A 538 -22.79 -32.13 2.45
CA ALA A 538 -23.21 -33.30 1.68
C ALA A 538 -24.20 -32.95 0.54
N VAL A 539 -23.91 -31.85 -0.20
CA VAL A 539 -24.51 -31.62 -1.54
C VAL A 539 -23.46 -31.05 -2.45
#